data_cbfdbb27cd2f72c5f93fea46ceb8005f
#
_entry.id   cbfdbb27cd2f72c5f93fea46ceb8005f
#
_cell.length_a   1.000
_cell.length_b   1.000
_cell.length_c   1.000
_cell.angle_alpha   90.00
_cell.angle_beta   90.00
_cell.angle_gamma   90.00
#
_symmetry.space_group_name_H-M   'P 1'
#
loop_
_entity.id
_entity.type
_entity.pdbx_description
1 polymer ?
#
loop_
_entity_poly.entity_id
_entity_poly.type
_entity_poly.pdbx_seq_one_letter_code
_entity_poly.pdbx_strand_id
1 'polypeptide(L)'
;MKKLKKWFLNLSIQRKYLYCTLGITLVVLLATSFFQFMSASEIVTEQTVKQSAGVINELSVNLDHYFDMVENSFEYIANNSIVQAELESDEPYKSDGSELYSYYSRAGQIRRLLLQGYTSIYMNDIQLYGYNGANHLLSNDRGINEESSEISCTMAENANGRCVYYNAADENLIYMAKQIKDVLTMEPLGVLRASIKISYLKKMTLTAQESLFAHIFLLDQDNNILLESVGENKDLKDQKWVDQINGNSGNLRLNLDGKAYNLVYQTSSDTGLTVVGMIPTSFLQKTARELEK
;
A
#
# COMPACT_ATOMS: atom_id res chain seq x y z
N MET A 1 15.09 44.24 39.92
CA MET A 1 16.55 44.11 39.87
C MET A 1 17.28 44.86 41.01
N LYS A 2 16.99 46.16 41.31
CA LYS A 2 17.69 46.93 42.39
C LYS A 2 17.57 46.33 43.80
N LYS A 3 16.43 45.73 44.20
CA LYS A 3 16.22 45.10 45.49
C LYS A 3 17.04 43.82 45.72
N LEU A 4 17.14 42.96 44.68
CA LEU A 4 17.96 41.74 44.68
C LEU A 4 19.47 42.06 44.79
N LYS A 5 19.95 43.07 44.08
CA LYS A 5 21.33 43.53 44.13
C LYS A 5 21.70 44.02 45.52
N LYS A 6 20.79 44.81 46.20
CA LYS A 6 21.01 45.36 47.54
C LYS A 6 20.98 44.25 48.61
N TRP A 7 20.11 43.25 48.43
CA TRP A 7 20.06 42.07 49.31
C TRP A 7 21.33 41.25 49.21
N PHE A 8 21.82 40.97 47.99
CA PHE A 8 23.05 40.18 47.76
C PHE A 8 24.31 40.92 48.32
N LEU A 9 24.38 42.23 48.22
CA LEU A 9 25.50 43.00 48.76
C LEU A 9 25.61 42.96 50.26
N ASN A 10 24.50 42.79 51.00
CA ASN A 10 24.49 42.75 52.48
C ASN A 10 24.74 41.32 53.06
N LEU A 11 24.97 40.30 52.24
CA LEU A 11 25.28 38.95 52.67
C LEU A 11 26.73 38.84 53.11
N SER A 12 27.01 37.95 54.09
CA SER A 12 28.36 37.57 54.45
C SER A 12 29.10 36.89 53.26
N ILE A 13 30.43 37.01 53.21
CA ILE A 13 31.25 36.47 52.11
C ILE A 13 30.98 34.97 51.89
N GLN A 14 30.82 34.18 52.94
CA GLN A 14 30.51 32.76 52.88
C GLN A 14 29.17 32.48 52.18
N ARG A 15 28.13 33.26 52.50
CA ARG A 15 26.82 33.12 51.86
C ARG A 15 26.83 33.57 50.41
N LYS A 16 27.59 34.58 50.03
CA LYS A 16 27.82 34.98 48.66
C LYS A 16 28.42 33.86 47.82
N TYR A 17 29.46 33.23 48.35
CA TYR A 17 30.11 32.09 47.72
C TYR A 17 29.13 30.93 47.53
N LEU A 18 28.38 30.59 48.58
CA LEU A 18 27.38 29.51 48.54
C LEU A 18 26.29 29.77 47.49
N TYR A 19 25.76 30.98 47.40
CA TYR A 19 24.75 31.31 46.39
C TYR A 19 25.34 31.36 44.97
N CYS A 20 26.57 31.81 44.79
CA CYS A 20 27.22 31.79 43.50
C CYS A 20 27.50 30.34 43.00
N THR A 21 28.03 29.49 43.86
CA THR A 21 28.29 28.08 43.50
C THR A 21 26.99 27.34 43.22
N LEU A 22 25.95 27.54 44.05
CA LEU A 22 24.64 26.93 43.86
C LEU A 22 23.99 27.43 42.58
N GLY A 23 24.13 28.70 42.22
CA GLY A 23 23.67 29.28 40.98
C GLY A 23 24.38 28.70 39.74
N ILE A 24 25.70 28.57 39.81
CA ILE A 24 26.48 27.96 38.70
C ILE A 24 26.13 26.50 38.55
N THR A 25 26.05 25.71 39.62
CA THR A 25 25.69 24.28 39.55
C THR A 25 24.28 24.09 39.00
N LEU A 26 23.32 24.95 39.39
CA LEU A 26 21.94 24.92 38.86
C LEU A 26 21.93 25.18 37.36
N VAL A 27 22.66 26.20 36.89
CA VAL A 27 22.72 26.53 35.44
C VAL A 27 23.35 25.38 34.66
N VAL A 28 24.43 24.78 35.16
CA VAL A 28 25.08 23.62 34.52
C VAL A 28 24.14 22.43 34.47
N LEU A 29 23.41 22.13 35.58
CA LEU A 29 22.42 21.03 35.60
C LEU A 29 21.28 21.27 34.60
N LEU A 30 20.74 22.48 34.52
CA LEU A 30 19.71 22.81 33.57
C LEU A 30 20.20 22.71 32.10
N ALA A 31 21.42 23.18 31.84
CA ALA A 31 22.02 23.07 30.53
C ALA A 31 22.25 21.61 30.11
N THR A 32 22.83 20.80 31.00
CA THR A 32 23.05 19.36 30.72
C THR A 32 21.74 18.61 30.53
N SER A 33 20.73 18.86 31.37
CA SER A 33 19.40 18.27 31.23
C SER A 33 18.76 18.65 29.90
N PHE A 34 18.88 19.91 29.48
CA PHE A 34 18.35 20.37 28.19
C PHE A 34 19.04 19.67 26.99
N PHE A 35 20.38 19.56 27.04
CA PHE A 35 21.11 18.85 25.98
C PHE A 35 20.76 17.35 25.95
N GLN A 36 20.69 16.70 27.13
CA GLN A 36 20.28 15.29 27.22
C GLN A 36 18.86 15.09 26.65
N PHE A 37 17.92 15.98 26.97
CA PHE A 37 16.56 15.94 26.43
C PHE A 37 16.54 16.04 24.91
N MET A 38 17.28 17.00 24.33
CA MET A 38 17.37 17.13 22.87
C MET A 38 17.95 15.87 22.22
N SER A 39 19.05 15.35 22.74
CA SER A 39 19.70 14.14 22.21
C SER A 39 18.80 12.90 22.34
N ALA A 40 18.16 12.72 23.49
CA ALA A 40 17.23 11.60 23.71
C ALA A 40 16.03 11.67 22.75
N SER A 41 15.44 12.85 22.56
CA SER A 41 14.32 13.06 21.62
C SER A 41 14.71 12.75 20.17
N GLU A 42 15.91 13.10 19.75
CA GLU A 42 16.42 12.81 18.41
C GLU A 42 16.63 11.29 18.21
N ILE A 43 17.29 10.62 19.17
CA ILE A 43 17.52 9.17 19.14
C ILE A 43 16.19 8.40 19.09
N VAL A 44 15.22 8.76 19.94
CA VAL A 44 13.90 8.11 19.96
C VAL A 44 13.17 8.30 18.64
N THR A 45 13.23 9.51 18.07
CA THR A 45 12.62 9.79 16.77
C THR A 45 13.26 8.92 15.67
N GLU A 46 14.58 8.87 15.62
CA GLU A 46 15.31 8.05 14.63
C GLU A 46 15.00 6.56 14.79
N GLN A 47 15.01 6.04 16.01
CA GLN A 47 14.67 4.65 16.29
C GLN A 47 13.23 4.32 15.90
N THR A 48 12.27 5.21 16.19
CA THR A 48 10.87 5.00 15.83
C THR A 48 10.69 5.00 14.31
N VAL A 49 11.34 5.91 13.59
CA VAL A 49 11.32 5.93 12.12
C VAL A 49 11.92 4.65 11.55
N LYS A 50 13.04 4.17 12.11
CA LYS A 50 13.69 2.92 11.69
C LYS A 50 12.81 1.69 11.95
N GLN A 51 12.16 1.62 13.11
CA GLN A 51 11.20 0.55 13.41
C GLN A 51 10.01 0.59 12.45
N SER A 52 9.50 1.79 12.16
CA SER A 52 8.41 1.99 11.20
C SER A 52 8.80 1.55 9.79
N ALA A 53 10.05 1.79 9.37
CA ALA A 53 10.57 1.28 8.11
C ALA A 53 10.56 -0.26 8.07
N GLY A 54 10.90 -0.91 9.19
CA GLY A 54 10.79 -2.37 9.31
C GLY A 54 9.35 -2.87 9.14
N VAL A 55 8.38 -2.20 9.77
CA VAL A 55 6.95 -2.57 9.65
C VAL A 55 6.43 -2.36 8.23
N ILE A 56 6.80 -1.26 7.57
CA ILE A 56 6.41 -1.00 6.17
C ILE A 56 7.05 -2.03 5.22
N ASN A 57 8.31 -2.39 5.45
CA ASN A 57 8.97 -3.44 4.67
C ASN A 57 8.28 -4.81 4.86
N GLU A 58 7.95 -5.19 6.09
CA GLU A 58 7.21 -6.43 6.38
C GLU A 58 5.83 -6.43 5.70
N LEU A 59 5.12 -5.30 5.75
CA LEU A 59 3.83 -5.16 5.08
C LEU A 59 3.98 -5.26 3.56
N SER A 60 5.02 -4.65 2.96
CA SER A 60 5.32 -4.76 1.54
C SER A 60 5.56 -6.22 1.14
N VAL A 61 6.38 -6.95 1.88
CA VAL A 61 6.64 -8.39 1.63
C VAL A 61 5.36 -9.23 1.73
N ASN A 62 4.51 -8.96 2.72
CA ASN A 62 3.24 -9.68 2.87
C ASN A 62 2.27 -9.39 1.72
N LEU A 63 2.24 -8.15 1.22
CA LEU A 63 1.46 -7.77 0.06
C LEU A 63 2.02 -8.43 -1.22
N ASP A 64 3.34 -8.48 -1.38
CA ASP A 64 3.98 -9.16 -2.50
C ASP A 64 3.59 -10.64 -2.54
N HIS A 65 3.72 -11.37 -1.44
CA HIS A 65 3.26 -12.75 -1.38
C HIS A 65 1.79 -12.94 -1.75
N TYR A 66 0.96 -11.96 -1.37
CA TYR A 66 -0.45 -11.99 -1.73
C TYR A 66 -0.66 -11.80 -3.24
N PHE A 67 -0.02 -10.80 -3.84
CA PHE A 67 -0.13 -10.53 -5.27
C PHE A 67 0.51 -11.63 -6.11
N ASP A 68 1.67 -12.16 -5.71
CA ASP A 68 2.32 -13.31 -6.33
C ASP A 68 1.39 -14.53 -6.40
N MET A 69 0.64 -14.79 -5.33
CA MET A 69 -0.32 -15.90 -5.32
C MET A 69 -1.42 -15.70 -6.37
N VAL A 70 -1.90 -14.47 -6.54
CA VAL A 70 -2.89 -14.14 -7.57
C VAL A 70 -2.26 -14.22 -8.97
N GLU A 71 -1.05 -13.70 -9.15
CA GLU A 71 -0.32 -13.77 -10.43
C GLU A 71 -0.04 -15.20 -10.86
N ASN A 72 0.40 -16.06 -9.95
CA ASN A 72 0.61 -17.47 -10.21
C ASN A 72 -0.69 -18.18 -10.62
N SER A 73 -1.83 -17.79 -10.05
CA SER A 73 -3.14 -18.26 -10.48
C SER A 73 -3.48 -17.81 -11.90
N PHE A 74 -3.12 -16.60 -12.25
CA PHE A 74 -3.30 -16.05 -13.61
C PHE A 74 -2.45 -16.80 -14.62
N GLU A 75 -1.17 -17.06 -14.30
CA GLU A 75 -0.27 -17.84 -15.16
C GLU A 75 -0.78 -19.27 -15.37
N TYR A 76 -1.25 -19.91 -14.31
CA TYR A 76 -1.82 -21.25 -14.42
C TYR A 76 -3.04 -21.28 -15.35
N ILE A 77 -3.94 -20.29 -15.25
CA ILE A 77 -5.13 -20.18 -16.10
C ILE A 77 -4.72 -19.84 -17.53
N ALA A 78 -3.88 -18.83 -17.72
CA ALA A 78 -3.48 -18.32 -19.03
C ALA A 78 -2.76 -19.38 -19.88
N ASN A 79 -1.90 -20.17 -19.26
CA ASN A 79 -1.12 -21.22 -19.95
C ASN A 79 -1.86 -22.55 -20.07
N ASN A 80 -3.11 -22.64 -19.60
CA ASN A 80 -3.87 -23.88 -19.70
C ASN A 80 -4.35 -24.14 -21.13
N SER A 81 -4.12 -25.34 -21.66
CA SER A 81 -4.46 -25.71 -23.04
C SER A 81 -5.96 -25.55 -23.39
N ILE A 82 -6.85 -25.72 -22.40
CA ILE A 82 -8.29 -25.56 -22.59
C ILE A 82 -8.63 -24.07 -22.78
N VAL A 83 -7.97 -23.19 -22.01
CA VAL A 83 -8.14 -21.73 -22.12
C VAL A 83 -7.54 -21.25 -23.43
N GLN A 84 -6.35 -21.68 -23.79
CA GLN A 84 -5.71 -21.35 -25.07
C GLN A 84 -6.61 -21.76 -26.26
N ALA A 85 -7.06 -23.02 -26.29
CA ALA A 85 -7.95 -23.50 -27.35
C ALA A 85 -9.30 -22.75 -27.45
N GLU A 86 -9.86 -22.30 -26.33
CA GLU A 86 -11.08 -21.47 -26.33
C GLU A 86 -10.82 -20.09 -26.92
N LEU A 87 -9.69 -19.47 -26.55
CA LEU A 87 -9.35 -18.13 -27.02
C LEU A 87 -8.84 -18.09 -28.47
N GLU A 88 -8.27 -19.19 -28.98
CA GLU A 88 -7.86 -19.36 -30.39
C GLU A 88 -9.03 -19.67 -31.31
N SER A 89 -10.17 -20.12 -30.78
CA SER A 89 -11.31 -20.54 -31.58
C SER A 89 -11.93 -19.35 -32.34
N ASP A 90 -12.04 -19.42 -33.64
CA ASP A 90 -12.67 -18.37 -34.47
C ASP A 90 -14.17 -18.14 -34.15
N GLU A 91 -14.81 -19.14 -33.55
CA GLU A 91 -16.24 -19.08 -33.22
C GLU A 91 -16.47 -19.74 -31.83
N PRO A 92 -16.39 -18.98 -30.77
CA PRO A 92 -16.61 -19.50 -29.40
C PRO A 92 -18.06 -19.98 -29.19
N TYR A 93 -18.99 -19.56 -30.06
CA TYR A 93 -20.40 -19.91 -29.97
C TYR A 93 -21.04 -20.07 -31.37
N LYS A 94 -21.34 -21.32 -31.77
CA LYS A 94 -22.26 -21.62 -32.87
C LYS A 94 -23.60 -22.06 -32.31
N SER A 95 -24.67 -21.49 -32.83
CA SER A 95 -26.07 -21.84 -32.47
C SER A 95 -26.56 -23.16 -33.03
N ASP A 96 -25.68 -23.97 -33.66
CA ASP A 96 -26.03 -25.28 -34.21
C ASP A 96 -26.06 -26.34 -33.10
N GLY A 97 -27.17 -27.04 -32.97
CA GLY A 97 -27.47 -27.92 -31.85
C GLY A 97 -26.47 -29.07 -31.60
N SER A 98 -25.63 -29.43 -32.59
CA SER A 98 -24.60 -30.46 -32.45
C SER A 98 -23.36 -29.97 -31.68
N GLU A 99 -23.05 -28.67 -31.73
CA GLU A 99 -21.90 -28.06 -31.06
C GLU A 99 -22.24 -27.50 -29.67
N LEU A 100 -23.50 -27.40 -29.34
CA LEU A 100 -23.97 -26.88 -28.05
C LEU A 100 -23.44 -27.68 -26.87
N TYR A 101 -23.37 -29.01 -26.99
CA TYR A 101 -22.85 -29.89 -25.94
C TYR A 101 -21.34 -29.69 -25.74
N SER A 102 -20.58 -29.54 -26.83
CA SER A 102 -19.14 -29.31 -26.78
C SER A 102 -18.82 -27.95 -26.16
N TYR A 103 -19.62 -26.92 -26.48
CA TYR A 103 -19.52 -25.58 -25.89
C TYR A 103 -19.76 -25.62 -24.37
N TYR A 104 -20.88 -26.19 -23.91
CA TYR A 104 -21.18 -26.28 -22.47
C TYR A 104 -20.17 -27.12 -21.73
N SER A 105 -19.60 -28.16 -22.36
CA SER A 105 -18.54 -28.96 -21.76
C SER A 105 -17.26 -28.13 -21.57
N ARG A 106 -16.82 -27.37 -22.57
CA ARG A 106 -15.66 -26.46 -22.49
C ARG A 106 -15.89 -25.34 -21.49
N ALA A 107 -17.01 -24.66 -21.56
CA ALA A 107 -17.38 -23.60 -20.60
C ALA A 107 -17.37 -24.12 -19.15
N GLY A 108 -17.86 -25.35 -18.94
CA GLY A 108 -17.80 -26.02 -17.64
C GLY A 108 -16.37 -26.37 -17.18
N GLN A 109 -15.47 -26.67 -18.12
CA GLN A 109 -14.05 -26.90 -17.81
C GLN A 109 -13.34 -25.58 -17.45
N ILE A 110 -13.56 -24.53 -18.24
CA ILE A 110 -13.00 -23.20 -17.96
C ILE A 110 -13.49 -22.70 -16.61
N ARG A 111 -14.80 -22.82 -16.33
CA ARG A 111 -15.33 -22.44 -15.02
C ARG A 111 -14.66 -23.17 -13.86
N ARG A 112 -14.31 -24.45 -14.02
CA ARG A 112 -13.56 -25.21 -13.01
C ARG A 112 -12.13 -24.70 -12.85
N LEU A 113 -11.47 -24.32 -13.93
CA LEU A 113 -10.14 -23.70 -13.89
C LEU A 113 -10.16 -22.34 -13.19
N LEU A 114 -11.14 -21.49 -13.53
CA LEU A 114 -11.36 -20.23 -12.83
C LEU A 114 -11.62 -20.45 -11.34
N LEU A 115 -12.42 -21.47 -10.98
CA LEU A 115 -12.64 -21.84 -9.57
C LEU A 115 -11.39 -22.29 -8.84
N GLN A 116 -10.47 -22.96 -9.51
CA GLN A 116 -9.19 -23.37 -8.91
C GLN A 116 -8.26 -22.19 -8.64
N GLY A 117 -8.24 -21.20 -9.57
CA GLY A 117 -7.50 -19.94 -9.37
C GLY A 117 -8.20 -18.95 -8.47
N TYR A 118 -9.53 -19.11 -8.29
CA TYR A 118 -10.34 -18.20 -7.49
C TYR A 118 -10.23 -18.50 -6.01
N THR A 119 -9.63 -17.57 -5.28
CA THR A 119 -9.58 -17.66 -3.81
C THR A 119 -10.62 -16.71 -3.22
N SER A 120 -11.78 -17.25 -2.86
CA SER A 120 -12.97 -16.49 -2.40
C SER A 120 -12.73 -15.58 -1.18
N ILE A 121 -11.67 -15.83 -0.42
CA ILE A 121 -11.28 -14.98 0.72
C ILE A 121 -10.71 -13.66 0.25
N TYR A 122 -10.00 -13.66 -0.88
CA TYR A 122 -9.21 -12.54 -1.37
C TYR A 122 -9.83 -11.86 -2.58
N MET A 123 -10.46 -12.63 -3.47
CA MET A 123 -11.05 -12.16 -4.70
C MET A 123 -12.57 -11.99 -4.58
N ASN A 124 -13.11 -11.00 -5.26
CA ASN A 124 -14.55 -10.82 -5.42
C ASN A 124 -15.06 -11.50 -6.69
N ASP A 125 -14.32 -11.35 -7.79
CA ASP A 125 -14.57 -12.00 -9.06
C ASP A 125 -13.28 -12.33 -9.80
N ILE A 126 -13.38 -13.22 -10.78
CA ILE A 126 -12.38 -13.48 -11.82
C ILE A 126 -13.06 -13.65 -13.14
N GLN A 127 -12.51 -13.05 -14.21
CA GLN A 127 -13.12 -13.02 -15.52
C GLN A 127 -12.07 -13.20 -16.62
N LEU A 128 -12.42 -14.03 -17.58
CA LEU A 128 -11.65 -14.30 -18.79
C LEU A 128 -12.37 -13.66 -19.98
N TYR A 129 -11.70 -12.77 -20.68
CA TYR A 129 -12.14 -12.17 -21.93
C TYR A 129 -11.29 -12.65 -23.09
N GLY A 130 -11.92 -13.18 -24.14
CA GLY A 130 -11.27 -13.46 -25.40
C GLY A 130 -11.51 -12.35 -26.43
N TYR A 131 -10.50 -12.03 -27.21
CA TYR A 131 -10.67 -11.12 -28.36
C TYR A 131 -11.55 -11.73 -29.46
N ASN A 132 -11.75 -13.03 -29.43
CA ASN A 132 -12.72 -13.77 -30.25
C ASN A 132 -14.18 -13.65 -29.76
N GLY A 133 -14.43 -12.93 -28.64
CA GLY A 133 -15.74 -12.76 -28.03
C GLY A 133 -16.05 -13.76 -26.89
N ALA A 134 -15.14 -14.68 -26.57
CA ALA A 134 -15.31 -15.54 -25.38
C ALA A 134 -15.36 -14.70 -24.10
N ASN A 135 -16.31 -15.03 -23.23
CA ASN A 135 -16.46 -14.32 -21.94
C ASN A 135 -16.90 -15.30 -20.86
N HIS A 136 -15.99 -15.58 -19.92
CA HIS A 136 -16.23 -16.48 -18.80
C HIS A 136 -16.02 -15.74 -17.49
N LEU A 137 -17.08 -15.67 -16.69
CA LEU A 137 -17.09 -15.00 -15.41
C LEU A 137 -17.35 -15.95 -14.27
N LEU A 138 -16.60 -15.79 -13.19
CA LEU A 138 -16.88 -16.31 -11.88
C LEU A 138 -16.96 -15.15 -10.89
N SER A 139 -18.14 -14.88 -10.36
CA SER A 139 -18.38 -13.79 -9.42
C SER A 139 -19.25 -14.24 -8.25
N ASN A 140 -18.98 -13.65 -7.08
CA ASN A 140 -19.86 -13.76 -5.91
C ASN A 140 -21.01 -12.73 -5.96
N ASP A 141 -20.83 -11.64 -6.68
CA ASP A 141 -21.83 -10.57 -6.83
C ASP A 141 -22.45 -10.56 -8.23
N ARG A 142 -23.72 -10.19 -8.32
CA ARG A 142 -24.52 -10.21 -9.56
C ARG A 142 -24.32 -8.99 -10.47
N GLY A 143 -23.45 -8.06 -10.12
CA GLY A 143 -23.26 -6.82 -10.87
C GLY A 143 -21.83 -6.68 -11.37
N ILE A 144 -21.63 -6.95 -12.67
CA ILE A 144 -20.37 -6.56 -13.32
C ILE A 144 -20.62 -5.23 -14.01
N ASN A 145 -19.74 -4.30 -13.79
CA ASN A 145 -19.70 -3.06 -14.53
C ASN A 145 -18.97 -3.32 -15.86
N GLU A 146 -19.68 -3.24 -16.99
CA GLU A 146 -19.09 -3.42 -18.33
C GLU A 146 -17.97 -2.41 -18.59
N GLU A 147 -18.08 -1.20 -18.05
CA GLU A 147 -17.09 -0.14 -18.15
C GLU A 147 -15.74 -0.54 -17.50
N SER A 148 -15.78 -1.23 -16.38
CA SER A 148 -14.56 -1.73 -15.71
C SER A 148 -13.84 -2.81 -16.54
N SER A 149 -14.57 -3.50 -17.41
CA SER A 149 -14.04 -4.53 -18.29
C SER A 149 -13.22 -3.95 -19.44
N GLU A 150 -13.72 -2.89 -20.06
CA GLU A 150 -13.06 -2.19 -21.17
C GLU A 150 -11.77 -1.51 -20.71
N ILE A 151 -11.80 -0.89 -19.52
CA ILE A 151 -10.61 -0.32 -18.87
C ILE A 151 -9.56 -1.40 -18.63
N SER A 152 -9.97 -2.58 -18.12
CA SER A 152 -9.05 -3.71 -17.86
C SER A 152 -8.32 -4.15 -19.12
N CYS A 153 -9.05 -4.29 -20.24
CA CYS A 153 -8.48 -4.69 -21.52
C CYS A 153 -7.42 -3.69 -21.98
N THR A 154 -7.76 -2.39 -22.00
CA THR A 154 -6.87 -1.33 -22.42
C THR A 154 -5.59 -1.27 -21.58
N MET A 155 -5.71 -1.39 -20.26
CA MET A 155 -4.55 -1.36 -19.35
C MET A 155 -3.67 -2.60 -19.51
N ALA A 156 -4.27 -3.80 -19.62
CA ALA A 156 -3.54 -5.05 -19.81
C ALA A 156 -2.79 -5.11 -21.16
N GLU A 157 -3.40 -4.57 -22.23
CA GLU A 157 -2.77 -4.47 -23.55
C GLU A 157 -1.52 -3.58 -23.50
N ASN A 158 -1.63 -2.42 -22.88
CA ASN A 158 -0.52 -1.47 -22.73
C ASN A 158 0.63 -2.04 -21.87
N ALA A 159 0.35 -2.96 -20.96
CA ALA A 159 1.34 -3.58 -20.09
C ALA A 159 2.15 -4.70 -20.76
N ASN A 160 1.78 -5.12 -21.97
CA ASN A 160 2.49 -6.11 -22.78
C ASN A 160 2.78 -7.45 -22.05
N GLY A 161 1.75 -7.97 -21.36
CA GLY A 161 1.80 -9.26 -20.66
C GLY A 161 2.24 -9.20 -19.20
N ARG A 162 2.59 -8.01 -18.68
CA ARG A 162 2.74 -7.80 -17.23
C ARG A 162 1.37 -7.64 -16.57
N CYS A 163 1.28 -7.97 -15.30
CA CYS A 163 0.12 -7.62 -14.50
C CYS A 163 0.04 -6.12 -14.26
N VAL A 164 -1.15 -5.56 -14.32
CA VAL A 164 -1.46 -4.18 -13.97
C VAL A 164 -2.45 -4.15 -12.82
N TYR A 165 -2.29 -3.16 -11.95
CA TYR A 165 -3.14 -2.94 -10.79
C TYR A 165 -3.77 -1.57 -10.92
N TYR A 166 -5.08 -1.47 -10.68
CA TYR A 166 -5.77 -0.18 -10.74
C TYR A 166 -7.03 -0.19 -9.88
N ASN A 167 -7.52 1.01 -9.56
CA ASN A 167 -8.76 1.21 -8.84
C ASN A 167 -9.77 1.87 -9.79
N ALA A 168 -10.98 1.31 -9.90
CA ALA A 168 -12.07 1.98 -10.57
C ALA A 168 -12.71 3.01 -9.63
N ALA A 169 -12.96 4.22 -10.11
CA ALA A 169 -13.23 5.43 -9.33
C ALA A 169 -14.38 5.34 -8.30
N ASP A 170 -15.32 4.39 -8.46
CA ASP A 170 -16.51 4.26 -7.62
C ASP A 170 -16.59 2.93 -6.84
N GLU A 171 -15.59 2.06 -6.96
CA GLU A 171 -15.65 0.73 -6.37
C GLU A 171 -14.59 0.56 -5.27
N ASN A 172 -14.99 0.01 -4.13
CA ASN A 172 -14.07 -0.42 -3.07
C ASN A 172 -13.31 -1.70 -3.47
N LEU A 173 -12.82 -1.77 -4.73
CA LEU A 173 -12.14 -2.90 -5.32
C LEU A 173 -10.85 -2.44 -5.98
N ILE A 174 -9.82 -3.27 -5.86
CA ILE A 174 -8.62 -3.16 -6.68
C ILE A 174 -8.72 -4.21 -7.76
N TYR A 175 -8.55 -3.79 -8.99
CA TYR A 175 -8.51 -4.68 -10.14
C TYR A 175 -7.09 -5.05 -10.48
N MET A 176 -6.91 -6.30 -10.86
CA MET A 176 -5.70 -6.84 -11.44
C MET A 176 -6.05 -7.40 -12.81
N ALA A 177 -5.30 -7.03 -13.84
CA ALA A 177 -5.50 -7.51 -15.18
C ALA A 177 -4.20 -7.91 -15.85
N LYS A 178 -4.28 -8.94 -16.71
CA LYS A 178 -3.15 -9.46 -17.48
C LYS A 178 -3.58 -9.88 -18.86
N GLN A 179 -2.84 -9.46 -19.89
CA GLN A 179 -3.04 -9.94 -21.25
C GLN A 179 -2.60 -11.39 -21.37
N ILE A 180 -3.46 -12.22 -21.95
CA ILE A 180 -3.16 -13.60 -22.32
C ILE A 180 -2.65 -13.60 -23.76
N LYS A 181 -1.51 -14.28 -23.96
CA LYS A 181 -0.91 -14.49 -25.27
C LYS A 181 -0.87 -15.97 -25.60
N ASP A 182 -0.94 -16.27 -26.89
CA ASP A 182 -0.64 -17.61 -27.39
C ASP A 182 0.76 -18.03 -26.96
N VAL A 183 0.89 -19.26 -26.44
CA VAL A 183 2.15 -19.78 -25.90
C VAL A 183 3.21 -19.99 -26.99
N LEU A 184 2.80 -20.22 -28.24
CA LEU A 184 3.68 -20.51 -29.37
C LEU A 184 3.98 -19.28 -30.22
N THR A 185 2.93 -18.49 -30.58
CA THR A 185 3.05 -17.35 -31.47
C THR A 185 3.27 -16.04 -30.76
N MET A 186 2.99 -15.98 -29.45
CA MET A 186 2.98 -14.75 -28.62
C MET A 186 1.94 -13.70 -29.08
N GLU A 187 1.01 -14.08 -29.95
CA GLU A 187 -0.09 -13.22 -30.33
C GLU A 187 -1.08 -13.02 -29.18
N PRO A 188 -1.67 -11.83 -29.04
CA PRO A 188 -2.63 -11.55 -27.98
C PRO A 188 -3.95 -12.29 -28.23
N LEU A 189 -4.42 -13.07 -27.28
CA LEU A 189 -5.66 -13.85 -27.34
C LEU A 189 -6.80 -13.24 -26.52
N GLY A 190 -6.46 -12.56 -25.42
CA GLY A 190 -7.49 -12.04 -24.53
C GLY A 190 -6.91 -11.44 -23.25
N VAL A 191 -7.76 -11.23 -22.25
CA VAL A 191 -7.41 -10.66 -20.96
C VAL A 191 -8.02 -11.47 -19.83
N LEU A 192 -7.22 -11.75 -18.80
CA LEU A 192 -7.67 -12.26 -17.52
C LEU A 192 -7.69 -11.13 -16.51
N ARG A 193 -8.83 -10.95 -15.84
CA ARG A 193 -9.05 -9.93 -14.81
C ARG A 193 -9.51 -10.57 -13.52
N ALA A 194 -9.06 -10.05 -12.37
CA ALA A 194 -9.68 -10.32 -11.07
C ALA A 194 -9.93 -9.02 -10.32
N SER A 195 -10.98 -8.97 -9.52
CA SER A 195 -11.17 -7.92 -8.53
C SER A 195 -10.82 -8.41 -7.13
N ILE A 196 -10.08 -7.58 -6.40
CA ILE A 196 -9.51 -7.87 -5.09
C ILE A 196 -10.29 -7.11 -4.03
N LYS A 197 -10.66 -7.79 -2.94
CA LYS A 197 -11.39 -7.17 -1.83
C LYS A 197 -10.49 -6.24 -1.04
N ILE A 198 -10.72 -4.93 -1.13
CA ILE A 198 -10.03 -3.92 -0.31
C ILE A 198 -10.15 -4.21 1.18
N SER A 199 -11.26 -4.79 1.64
CA SER A 199 -11.46 -5.16 3.05
C SER A 199 -10.39 -6.11 3.59
N TYR A 200 -9.87 -7.01 2.76
CA TYR A 200 -8.78 -7.90 3.16
C TYR A 200 -7.45 -7.14 3.26
N LEU A 201 -7.12 -6.34 2.27
CA LEU A 201 -5.92 -5.50 2.28
C LEU A 201 -5.95 -4.50 3.44
N LYS A 202 -7.10 -3.87 3.71
CA LYS A 202 -7.29 -3.02 4.90
C LYS A 202 -7.02 -3.77 6.20
N LYS A 203 -7.44 -5.03 6.32
CA LYS A 203 -7.18 -5.84 7.51
C LYS A 203 -5.67 -6.08 7.71
N MET A 204 -4.93 -6.35 6.65
CA MET A 204 -3.46 -6.48 6.72
C MET A 204 -2.80 -5.16 7.18
N THR A 205 -3.24 -4.04 6.62
CA THR A 205 -2.69 -2.71 6.97
C THR A 205 -3.09 -2.27 8.38
N LEU A 206 -4.30 -2.59 8.86
CA LEU A 206 -4.77 -2.25 10.20
C LEU A 206 -3.87 -2.85 11.29
N THR A 207 -3.41 -4.08 11.14
CA THR A 207 -2.49 -4.71 12.10
C THR A 207 -1.17 -3.93 12.22
N ALA A 208 -0.65 -3.40 11.11
CA ALA A 208 0.53 -2.56 11.11
C ALA A 208 0.24 -1.15 11.67
N GLN A 209 -0.96 -0.63 11.43
CA GLN A 209 -1.36 0.73 11.81
C GLN A 209 -1.61 0.91 13.30
N GLU A 210 -2.18 -0.07 14.00
CA GLU A 210 -2.49 0.02 15.44
C GLU A 210 -1.30 0.41 16.31
N SER A 211 -0.09 0.33 15.76
CA SER A 211 1.14 0.60 16.50
C SER A 211 1.74 1.99 16.30
N LEU A 212 1.76 2.56 15.08
CA LEU A 212 2.61 3.73 14.78
C LEU A 212 2.06 4.69 13.72
N PHE A 213 1.22 4.24 12.78
CA PHE A 213 0.86 5.02 11.61
C PHE A 213 -0.52 5.67 11.73
N ALA A 214 -0.63 6.94 11.33
CA ALA A 214 -1.93 7.59 11.16
C ALA A 214 -2.62 7.14 9.86
N HIS A 215 -1.82 6.94 8.80
CA HIS A 215 -2.29 6.50 7.49
C HIS A 215 -1.30 5.52 6.88
N ILE A 216 -1.83 4.54 6.16
CA ILE A 216 -1.06 3.66 5.28
C ILE A 216 -1.70 3.72 3.90
N PHE A 217 -0.89 3.93 2.88
CA PHE A 217 -1.30 3.97 1.48
C PHE A 217 -0.64 2.83 0.71
N LEU A 218 -1.34 2.32 -0.27
CA LEU A 218 -0.80 1.48 -1.33
C LEU A 218 -0.89 2.25 -2.63
N LEU A 219 0.23 2.39 -3.33
CA LEU A 219 0.32 3.07 -4.62
C LEU A 219 0.62 2.05 -5.73
N ASP A 220 0.13 2.32 -6.93
CA ASP A 220 0.50 1.57 -8.12
C ASP A 220 1.88 2.00 -8.68
N GLN A 221 2.27 1.41 -9.81
CA GLN A 221 3.54 1.69 -10.50
C GLN A 221 3.65 3.13 -11.04
N ASP A 222 2.51 3.79 -11.24
CA ASP A 222 2.41 5.17 -11.71
C ASP A 222 2.17 6.15 -10.56
N ASN A 223 2.33 5.67 -9.32
CA ASN A 223 2.10 6.43 -8.09
C ASN A 223 0.64 6.87 -7.85
N ASN A 224 -0.35 6.22 -8.46
CA ASN A 224 -1.75 6.45 -8.10
C ASN A 224 -2.11 5.72 -6.81
N ILE A 225 -2.97 6.31 -6.00
CA ILE A 225 -3.41 5.70 -4.73
C ILE A 225 -4.43 4.60 -5.03
N LEU A 226 -4.04 3.33 -4.80
CA LEU A 226 -4.91 2.17 -4.89
C LEU A 226 -5.72 1.97 -3.61
N LEU A 227 -5.13 2.24 -2.46
CA LEU A 227 -5.73 2.00 -1.14
C LEU A 227 -5.27 3.03 -0.13
N GLU A 228 -6.21 3.50 0.69
CA GLU A 228 -5.95 4.21 1.95
C GLU A 228 -6.53 3.40 3.12
N SER A 229 -5.72 3.11 4.13
CA SER A 229 -6.12 2.21 5.22
C SER A 229 -7.07 2.83 6.24
N VAL A 230 -7.08 4.15 6.39
CA VAL A 230 -7.89 4.86 7.40
C VAL A 230 -8.49 6.13 6.85
N GLY A 231 -9.80 6.20 7.07
CA GLY A 231 -10.60 7.42 7.10
C GLY A 231 -10.54 8.24 5.82
N GLU A 232 -11.68 8.53 5.26
CA GLU A 232 -11.85 9.50 4.18
C GLU A 232 -11.36 10.90 4.59
N ASN A 233 -10.05 11.06 4.72
CA ASN A 233 -9.47 12.38 4.85
C ASN A 233 -9.31 12.94 3.43
N LYS A 234 -10.32 13.64 2.94
CA LYS A 234 -10.35 14.24 1.60
C LYS A 234 -9.12 15.11 1.30
N ASP A 235 -8.49 15.62 2.35
CA ASP A 235 -7.34 16.53 2.27
C ASP A 235 -6.04 15.81 1.88
N LEU A 236 -5.90 14.50 2.17
CA LEU A 236 -4.72 13.71 1.80
C LEU A 236 -4.78 13.17 0.37
N LYS A 237 -5.93 13.28 -0.30
CA LYS A 237 -6.08 12.94 -1.73
C LYS A 237 -5.41 13.94 -2.67
N ASP A 238 -4.93 15.09 -2.17
CA ASP A 238 -4.09 16.00 -2.96
C ASP A 238 -2.70 15.38 -3.11
N GLN A 239 -2.49 14.70 -4.24
CA GLN A 239 -1.39 13.77 -4.53
C GLN A 239 0.01 14.39 -4.62
N LYS A 240 0.17 15.69 -4.33
CA LYS A 240 1.47 16.40 -4.44
C LYS A 240 2.59 15.84 -3.55
N TRP A 241 2.25 15.08 -2.52
CA TRP A 241 3.24 14.44 -1.67
C TRP A 241 3.82 13.18 -2.31
N VAL A 242 3.06 12.53 -3.19
CA VAL A 242 3.48 11.32 -3.90
C VAL A 242 4.64 11.60 -4.84
N ASP A 243 4.65 12.78 -5.49
CA ASP A 243 5.72 13.22 -6.38
C ASP A 243 7.10 13.35 -5.68
N GLN A 244 7.12 13.35 -4.36
CA GLN A 244 8.36 13.41 -3.57
C GLN A 244 8.94 12.04 -3.25
N ILE A 245 8.22 10.95 -3.57
CA ILE A 245 8.71 9.59 -3.40
C ILE A 245 9.70 9.29 -4.52
N ASN A 246 10.95 9.01 -4.14
CA ASN A 246 12.03 8.71 -5.08
C ASN A 246 12.82 7.48 -4.63
N GLY A 247 12.99 6.52 -5.54
CA GLY A 247 13.71 5.27 -5.26
C GLY A 247 12.84 4.22 -4.57
N ASN A 248 13.45 3.08 -4.26
CA ASN A 248 12.72 1.89 -3.81
C ASN A 248 12.36 1.93 -2.32
N SER A 249 13.02 2.75 -1.52
CA SER A 249 12.72 2.91 -0.10
C SER A 249 13.26 4.23 0.42
N GLY A 250 12.63 4.77 1.45
CA GLY A 250 13.10 5.99 2.06
C GLY A 250 12.21 6.52 3.17
N ASN A 251 12.63 7.67 3.69
CA ASN A 251 11.83 8.46 4.60
C ASN A 251 11.86 9.94 4.18
N LEU A 252 10.75 10.62 4.37
CA LEU A 252 10.56 12.02 4.02
C LEU A 252 9.83 12.74 5.15
N ARG A 253 10.15 14.02 5.36
CA ARG A 253 9.34 14.90 6.21
C ARG A 253 8.44 15.76 5.33
N LEU A 254 7.15 15.72 5.62
CA LEU A 254 6.13 16.50 4.91
C LEU A 254 5.33 17.36 5.89
N ASN A 255 4.87 18.49 5.39
CA ASN A 255 3.87 19.29 6.08
C ASN A 255 2.61 19.33 5.22
N LEU A 256 1.55 18.66 5.68
CA LEU A 256 0.26 18.58 5.03
C LEU A 256 -0.78 19.29 5.93
N ASP A 257 -1.44 20.29 5.39
CA ASP A 257 -2.46 21.08 6.09
C ASP A 257 -2.05 21.59 7.49
N GLY A 258 -0.79 22.05 7.60
CA GLY A 258 -0.24 22.54 8.85
C GLY A 258 0.14 21.45 9.86
N LYS A 259 0.03 20.18 9.51
CA LYS A 259 0.48 19.05 10.31
C LYS A 259 1.75 18.46 9.71
N ALA A 260 2.76 18.25 10.54
CA ALA A 260 4.00 17.62 10.13
C ALA A 260 3.91 16.10 10.25
N TYR A 261 4.30 15.40 9.18
CA TYR A 261 4.36 13.93 9.10
C TYR A 261 5.77 13.49 8.72
N ASN A 262 6.16 12.32 9.22
CA ASN A 262 7.25 11.54 8.67
C ASN A 262 6.64 10.42 7.81
N LEU A 263 6.99 10.40 6.53
CA LEU A 263 6.67 9.31 5.62
C LEU A 263 7.78 8.29 5.65
N VAL A 264 7.38 7.04 5.63
CA VAL A 264 8.27 5.90 5.38
C VAL A 264 7.65 5.10 4.26
N TYR A 265 8.44 4.72 3.25
CA TYR A 265 7.93 3.98 2.11
C TYR A 265 8.87 2.87 1.65
N GLN A 266 8.26 1.86 1.05
CA GLN A 266 8.94 0.73 0.43
C GLN A 266 8.22 0.37 -0.87
N THR A 267 8.96 0.33 -1.97
CA THR A 267 8.49 -0.15 -3.27
C THR A 267 8.93 -1.60 -3.45
N SER A 268 8.00 -2.44 -3.85
CA SER A 268 8.28 -3.81 -4.22
C SER A 268 9.09 -3.88 -5.53
N SER A 269 10.09 -4.73 -5.57
CA SER A 269 10.82 -5.04 -6.81
C SER A 269 10.01 -5.91 -7.77
N ASP A 270 9.09 -6.70 -7.26
CA ASP A 270 8.37 -7.73 -7.99
C ASP A 270 7.09 -7.17 -8.62
N THR A 271 6.26 -6.52 -7.81
CA THR A 271 4.99 -5.94 -8.28
C THR A 271 5.11 -4.47 -8.70
N GLY A 272 6.14 -3.76 -8.24
CA GLY A 272 6.28 -2.32 -8.42
C GLY A 272 5.32 -1.49 -7.58
N LEU A 273 4.53 -2.13 -6.69
CA LEU A 273 3.64 -1.44 -5.77
C LEU A 273 4.43 -0.78 -4.65
N THR A 274 3.99 0.40 -4.21
CA THR A 274 4.65 1.14 -3.12
C THR A 274 3.74 1.23 -1.91
N VAL A 275 4.23 0.74 -0.78
CA VAL A 275 3.58 0.89 0.52
C VAL A 275 4.14 2.13 1.21
N VAL A 276 3.25 3.02 1.66
CA VAL A 276 3.62 4.27 2.33
C VAL A 276 2.94 4.36 3.68
N GLY A 277 3.73 4.56 4.73
CA GLY A 277 3.23 4.81 6.09
C GLY A 277 3.48 6.26 6.51
N MET A 278 2.46 6.94 7.05
CA MET A 278 2.54 8.30 7.57
C MET A 278 2.46 8.32 9.09
N ILE A 279 3.48 8.88 9.73
CA ILE A 279 3.59 9.02 11.19
C ILE A 279 3.48 10.50 11.56
N PRO A 280 2.50 10.91 12.36
CA PRO A 280 2.43 12.28 12.83
C PRO A 280 3.66 12.64 13.68
N THR A 281 4.33 13.75 13.40
CA THR A 281 5.48 14.19 14.19
C THR A 281 5.13 14.43 15.66
N SER A 282 3.88 14.83 15.94
CA SER A 282 3.37 14.98 17.30
C SER A 282 3.36 13.67 18.09
N PHE A 283 3.13 12.54 17.43
CA PHE A 283 3.21 11.22 18.05
C PHE A 283 4.65 10.88 18.47
N LEU A 284 5.63 11.14 17.61
CA LEU A 284 7.05 10.91 17.88
C LEU A 284 7.51 11.73 19.10
N GLN A 285 7.09 12.99 19.18
CA GLN A 285 7.40 13.87 20.31
C GLN A 285 6.73 13.41 21.63
N LYS A 286 5.51 12.87 21.55
CA LYS A 286 4.82 12.33 22.73
C LYS A 286 5.54 11.09 23.26
N THR A 287 5.91 10.16 22.40
CA THR A 287 6.64 8.95 22.75
C THR A 287 7.99 9.29 23.42
N ALA A 288 8.72 10.28 22.90
CA ALA A 288 9.95 10.75 23.51
C ALA A 288 9.73 11.28 24.94
N ARG A 289 8.64 12.00 25.21
CA ARG A 289 8.30 12.52 26.54
C ARG A 289 7.83 11.45 27.52
N GLU A 290 7.20 10.37 27.07
CA GLU A 290 6.72 9.28 27.92
C GLU A 290 7.84 8.37 28.42
N LEU A 291 8.93 8.26 27.69
CA LEU A 291 10.14 7.50 28.10
C LEU A 291 10.98 8.21 29.16
N GLU A 292 10.68 9.47 29.47
CA GLU A 292 11.39 10.27 30.51
C GLU A 292 10.68 10.26 31.87
N LYS A 293 9.55 9.60 32.01
CA LYS A 293 8.84 9.46 33.29
C LYS A 293 9.17 8.16 33.99
#